data_a9d4a25c1b5228ce25b7a1aab4b4bfe9
#
_entry.id   a9d4a25c1b5228ce25b7a1aab4b4bfe9
#
_cell.length_a   1.000
_cell.length_b   1.000
_cell.length_c   1.000
_cell.angle_alpha   90.00
_cell.angle_beta   90.00
_cell.angle_gamma   90.00
#
_symmetry.space_group_name_H-M   'P 1'
#
loop_
_entity.id
_entity.type
_entity.pdbx_description
1 polymer ?
#
loop_
_entity_poly.entity_id
_entity_poly.type
_entity_poly.pdbx_seq_one_letter_code
_entity_poly.pdbx_strand_id
1 'polypeptide(L)'
;MSYTIPRRSRGFFMFANEKAVVVFSGGQDSTTCLFWAKKHFAEVETVTFDYGQRHKQEIEVAAGIAHELGVPQSVLDMSLLNQLAPNALTRTDIDITQQEGELPSTFVDGRNLLFLSFAAVLAKQKGARHMITGVCETDFSGYPDCRDSFIKSLNVTLNLSMDYPFVIHTPLMWLNKSETWQMADELEAFEFVRTRTLTCYNGVIGDGCGECPACKLRRAGLEQYLAVRGASSQGVEDHA
;
A
#
# COMPACT_ATOMS: atom_id res chain seq x y z
N MET A 1 -9.06 -19.82 12.84
CA MET A 1 -8.12 -20.63 12.02
C MET A 1 -6.79 -19.89 12.04
N SER A 2 -5.75 -20.44 12.67
CA SER A 2 -4.42 -19.84 12.66
C SER A 2 -3.83 -20.04 11.26
N TYR A 3 -3.48 -18.95 10.62
CA TYR A 3 -2.76 -18.95 9.35
C TYR A 3 -1.33 -19.45 9.62
N THR A 4 -1.05 -20.68 9.28
CA THR A 4 0.30 -21.24 9.42
C THR A 4 1.13 -20.68 8.26
N ILE A 5 2.00 -19.71 8.57
CA ILE A 5 2.98 -19.18 7.61
C ILE A 5 3.86 -20.36 7.17
N PRO A 6 3.94 -20.68 5.86
CA PRO A 6 4.83 -21.74 5.39
C PRO A 6 6.25 -21.43 5.87
N ARG A 7 6.95 -22.46 6.39
CA ARG A 7 8.38 -22.36 6.73
C ARG A 7 9.11 -21.82 5.50
N ARG A 8 9.86 -20.73 5.69
CA ARG A 8 10.73 -20.10 4.70
C ARG A 8 11.45 -21.16 3.87
N SER A 9 10.96 -21.42 2.64
CA SER A 9 11.82 -21.97 1.61
C SER A 9 12.97 -20.97 1.47
N ARG A 10 14.21 -21.43 1.31
CA ARG A 10 15.37 -20.57 1.03
C ARG A 10 15.15 -19.91 -0.34
N GLY A 11 14.21 -18.96 -0.41
CA GLY A 11 14.01 -18.10 -1.55
C GLY A 11 15.24 -17.22 -1.71
N PHE A 12 15.69 -17.08 -2.92
CA PHE A 12 16.76 -16.17 -3.27
C PHE A 12 16.24 -14.75 -3.03
N PHE A 13 16.60 -14.13 -1.90
CA PHE A 13 16.25 -12.73 -1.63
C PHE A 13 17.06 -11.86 -2.60
N MET A 14 16.38 -11.00 -3.35
CA MET A 14 17.05 -10.04 -4.23
C MET A 14 18.00 -9.12 -3.44
N PHE A 15 17.64 -8.82 -2.17
CA PHE A 15 18.38 -7.98 -1.24
C PHE A 15 18.60 -8.71 0.09
N ALA A 16 19.30 -9.87 0.03
CA ALA A 16 19.40 -10.85 1.12
C ALA A 16 20.02 -10.32 2.43
N ASN A 17 20.74 -9.21 2.38
CA ASN A 17 21.41 -8.61 3.52
C ASN A 17 20.93 -7.17 3.82
N GLU A 18 19.83 -6.76 3.19
CA GLU A 18 19.35 -5.38 3.29
C GLU A 18 18.00 -5.32 4.03
N LYS A 19 17.81 -4.18 4.69
CA LYS A 19 16.58 -3.84 5.39
C LYS A 19 15.70 -2.95 4.53
N ALA A 20 14.39 -3.13 4.69
CA ALA A 20 13.39 -2.31 4.03
C ALA A 20 12.34 -1.79 5.02
N VAL A 21 11.86 -0.57 4.76
CA VAL A 21 10.72 0.03 5.47
C VAL A 21 9.57 0.17 4.49
N VAL A 22 8.42 -0.38 4.84
CA VAL A 22 7.19 -0.28 4.04
C VAL A 22 6.29 0.80 4.62
N VAL A 23 5.90 1.77 3.80
CA VAL A 23 4.83 2.72 4.13
C VAL A 23 3.51 1.94 4.09
N PHE A 24 2.88 1.78 5.26
CA PHE A 24 1.88 0.76 5.47
C PHE A 24 0.60 1.32 6.07
N SER A 25 -0.51 1.19 5.36
CA SER A 25 -1.85 1.62 5.79
C SER A 25 -2.80 0.48 6.14
N GLY A 26 -2.43 -0.79 5.88
CA GLY A 26 -3.33 -1.93 6.04
C GLY A 26 -4.36 -2.09 4.91
N GLY A 27 -4.31 -1.25 3.88
CA GLY A 27 -5.11 -1.38 2.66
C GLY A 27 -4.54 -2.42 1.68
N GLN A 28 -5.29 -2.74 0.63
CA GLN A 28 -4.92 -3.70 -0.42
C GLN A 28 -3.49 -3.47 -0.94
N ASP A 29 -3.22 -2.26 -1.41
CA ASP A 29 -1.98 -1.95 -2.12
C ASP A 29 -0.75 -2.04 -1.20
N SER A 30 -0.82 -1.40 -0.03
CA SER A 30 0.28 -1.44 0.94
C SER A 30 0.52 -2.85 1.50
N THR A 31 -0.53 -3.68 1.62
CA THR A 31 -0.41 -5.07 2.07
C THR A 31 0.22 -5.93 0.98
N THR A 32 -0.16 -5.75 -0.30
CA THR A 32 0.51 -6.41 -1.43
C THR A 32 2.00 -6.04 -1.48
N CYS A 33 2.33 -4.75 -1.27
CA CYS A 33 3.71 -4.29 -1.17
C CYS A 33 4.46 -4.89 0.04
N LEU A 34 3.78 -5.10 1.17
CA LEU A 34 4.38 -5.76 2.33
C LEU A 34 4.76 -7.22 2.03
N PHE A 35 3.89 -7.98 1.36
CA PHE A 35 4.22 -9.33 0.92
C PHE A 35 5.36 -9.34 -0.11
N TRP A 36 5.35 -8.38 -1.05
CA TRP A 36 6.46 -8.19 -1.98
C TRP A 36 7.77 -7.91 -1.24
N ALA A 37 7.76 -7.01 -0.27
CA ALA A 37 8.95 -6.70 0.52
C ALA A 37 9.47 -7.94 1.28
N LYS A 38 8.59 -8.71 1.91
CA LYS A 38 8.95 -9.95 2.62
C LYS A 38 9.56 -11.02 1.72
N LYS A 39 9.22 -11.01 0.43
CA LYS A 39 9.81 -11.93 -0.57
C LYS A 39 11.21 -11.49 -1.01
N HIS A 40 11.52 -10.19 -0.97
CA HIS A 40 12.73 -9.64 -1.56
C HIS A 40 13.80 -9.24 -0.53
N PHE A 41 13.42 -8.93 0.71
CA PHE A 41 14.31 -8.43 1.76
C PHE A 41 14.39 -9.40 2.94
N ALA A 42 15.56 -9.45 3.58
CA ALA A 42 15.76 -10.28 4.77
C ALA A 42 15.05 -9.70 6.00
N GLU A 43 15.09 -8.39 6.16
CA GLU A 43 14.48 -7.67 7.26
C GLU A 43 13.51 -6.62 6.70
N VAL A 44 12.28 -6.64 7.20
CA VAL A 44 11.21 -5.70 6.81
C VAL A 44 10.58 -5.12 8.07
N GLU A 45 10.47 -3.80 8.11
CA GLU A 45 9.69 -3.06 9.10
C GLU A 45 8.58 -2.27 8.39
N THR A 46 7.54 -1.90 9.11
CA THR A 46 6.46 -1.06 8.59
C THR A 46 6.41 0.27 9.31
N VAL A 47 5.99 1.32 8.62
CA VAL A 47 5.63 2.61 9.18
C VAL A 47 4.21 2.97 8.79
N THR A 48 3.39 3.28 9.78
CA THR A 48 2.00 3.74 9.64
C THR A 48 1.89 5.16 10.16
N PHE A 49 1.07 5.98 9.51
CA PHE A 49 0.88 7.38 9.88
C PHE A 49 -0.53 7.61 10.44
N ASP A 50 -0.60 8.17 11.66
CA ASP A 50 -1.82 8.72 12.22
C ASP A 50 -1.89 10.21 11.87
N TYR A 51 -2.69 10.56 10.86
CA TYR A 51 -2.89 11.95 10.42
C TYR A 51 -4.31 12.45 10.75
N GLY A 52 -5.01 11.78 11.67
CA GLY A 52 -6.36 12.12 12.06
C GLY A 52 -7.43 11.64 11.08
N GLN A 53 -7.17 10.53 10.37
CA GLN A 53 -8.15 9.91 9.48
C GLN A 53 -9.45 9.56 10.22
N ARG A 54 -10.58 9.65 9.51
CA ARG A 54 -11.94 9.42 10.06
C ARG A 54 -12.07 8.10 10.82
N HIS A 55 -11.40 7.05 10.35
CA HIS A 55 -11.45 5.73 10.95
C HIS A 55 -10.08 5.36 11.51
N LYS A 56 -9.91 5.51 12.83
CA LYS A 56 -8.74 4.96 13.54
C LYS A 56 -8.57 3.45 13.35
N GLN A 57 -9.64 2.78 12.92
CA GLN A 57 -9.65 1.38 12.55
C GLN A 57 -8.59 1.02 11.48
N GLU A 58 -8.22 1.95 10.58
CA GLU A 58 -7.13 1.71 9.62
C GLU A 58 -5.80 1.41 10.34
N ILE A 59 -5.51 2.15 11.43
CA ILE A 59 -4.28 1.94 12.22
C ILE A 59 -4.35 0.60 12.95
N GLU A 60 -5.51 0.25 13.50
CA GLU A 60 -5.73 -1.02 14.19
C GLU A 60 -5.60 -2.21 13.23
N VAL A 61 -6.18 -2.11 12.02
CA VAL A 61 -6.05 -3.13 10.98
C VAL A 61 -4.59 -3.26 10.53
N ALA A 62 -3.90 -2.15 10.29
CA ALA A 62 -2.48 -2.16 9.95
C ALA A 62 -1.65 -2.83 11.05
N ALA A 63 -1.91 -2.51 12.33
CA ALA A 63 -1.23 -3.13 13.46
C ALA A 63 -1.53 -4.64 13.56
N GLY A 64 -2.78 -5.04 13.36
CA GLY A 64 -3.19 -6.44 13.36
C GLY A 64 -2.49 -7.25 12.26
N ILE A 65 -2.43 -6.71 11.03
CA ILE A 65 -1.73 -7.34 9.91
C ILE A 65 -0.23 -7.45 10.18
N ALA A 66 0.42 -6.36 10.61
CA ALA A 66 1.85 -6.36 10.92
C ALA A 66 2.18 -7.41 12.01
N HIS A 67 1.39 -7.48 13.07
CA HIS A 67 1.52 -8.47 14.13
C HIS A 67 1.34 -9.91 13.60
N GLU A 68 0.27 -10.18 12.83
CA GLU A 68 -0.01 -11.51 12.26
C GLU A 68 1.12 -11.98 11.33
N LEU A 69 1.74 -11.06 10.59
CA LEU A 69 2.87 -11.34 9.70
C LEU A 69 4.24 -11.33 10.40
N GLY A 70 4.29 -11.03 11.70
CA GLY A 70 5.52 -10.95 12.49
C GLY A 70 6.46 -9.83 12.03
N VAL A 71 5.91 -8.70 11.57
CA VAL A 71 6.67 -7.55 11.06
C VAL A 71 6.61 -6.41 12.10
N PRO A 72 7.76 -5.88 12.55
CA PRO A 72 7.78 -4.70 13.41
C PRO A 72 7.08 -3.51 12.77
N GLN A 73 6.31 -2.76 13.56
CA GLN A 73 5.61 -1.56 13.10
C GLN A 73 5.98 -0.34 13.96
N SER A 74 6.22 0.78 13.29
CA SER A 74 6.27 2.11 13.89
C SER A 74 5.01 2.89 13.51
N VAL A 75 4.33 3.52 14.47
CA VAL A 75 3.22 4.44 14.20
C VAL A 75 3.69 5.85 14.49
N LEU A 76 3.59 6.74 13.52
CA LEU A 76 4.01 8.13 13.62
C LEU A 76 2.80 9.07 13.63
N ASP A 77 2.74 9.97 14.61
CA ASP A 77 1.73 11.02 14.70
C ASP A 77 2.01 12.11 13.66
N MET A 78 1.06 12.31 12.75
CA MET A 78 1.06 13.32 11.71
C MET A 78 -0.21 14.19 11.78
N SER A 79 -0.82 14.33 12.95
CA SER A 79 -2.08 15.06 13.18
C SER A 79 -2.00 16.53 12.73
N LEU A 80 -0.81 17.11 12.68
CA LEU A 80 -0.58 18.46 12.12
C LEU A 80 -1.01 18.54 10.65
N LEU A 81 -0.89 17.47 9.88
CA LEU A 81 -1.31 17.47 8.46
C LEU A 81 -2.81 17.74 8.33
N ASN A 82 -3.64 17.20 9.22
CA ASN A 82 -5.08 17.46 9.21
C ASN A 82 -5.42 18.92 9.55
N GLN A 83 -4.59 19.60 10.34
CA GLN A 83 -4.79 21.02 10.65
C GLN A 83 -4.47 21.91 9.44
N LEU A 84 -3.46 21.54 8.65
CA LEU A 84 -2.99 22.29 7.49
C LEU A 84 -3.79 22.01 6.23
N ALA A 85 -4.16 20.75 5.99
CA ALA A 85 -4.84 20.28 4.79
C ALA A 85 -6.09 19.44 5.14
N PRO A 86 -7.15 20.06 5.67
CA PRO A 86 -8.39 19.35 5.97
C PRO A 86 -9.04 18.85 4.68
N ASN A 87 -9.52 17.61 4.67
CA ASN A 87 -10.06 16.95 3.49
C ASN A 87 -11.14 15.91 3.85
N ALA A 88 -11.76 15.29 2.84
CA ALA A 88 -12.84 14.32 3.05
C ALA A 88 -12.42 13.04 3.79
N LEU A 89 -11.15 12.71 3.89
CA LEU A 89 -10.67 11.55 4.67
C LEU A 89 -10.47 11.88 6.16
N THR A 90 -10.35 13.14 6.52
CA THR A 90 -10.08 13.59 7.89
C THR A 90 -11.27 14.34 8.51
N ARG A 91 -12.18 14.90 7.70
CA ARG A 91 -13.32 15.72 8.11
C ARG A 91 -14.63 15.05 7.74
N THR A 92 -15.56 14.95 8.71
CA THR A 92 -16.90 14.37 8.49
C THR A 92 -17.88 15.34 7.84
N ASP A 93 -17.58 16.63 7.86
CA ASP A 93 -18.34 17.72 7.24
C ASP A 93 -17.96 17.98 5.77
N ILE A 94 -17.01 17.21 5.21
CA ILE A 94 -16.63 17.27 3.80
C ILE A 94 -17.06 15.98 3.12
N ASP A 95 -17.90 16.08 2.09
CA ASP A 95 -18.35 14.90 1.33
C ASP A 95 -17.25 14.32 0.46
N ILE A 96 -17.27 13.00 0.29
CA ILE A 96 -16.37 12.30 -0.64
C ILE A 96 -16.94 12.51 -2.05
N THR A 97 -16.33 13.41 -2.81
CA THR A 97 -16.72 13.75 -4.17
C THR A 97 -15.53 13.63 -5.13
N GLN A 98 -15.84 13.35 -6.38
CA GLN A 98 -14.89 13.41 -7.48
C GLN A 98 -15.61 13.98 -8.69
N GLN A 99 -15.17 15.18 -9.13
CA GLN A 99 -15.68 15.82 -10.33
C GLN A 99 -14.67 15.61 -11.47
N GLU A 100 -15.19 15.53 -12.69
CA GLU A 100 -14.33 15.35 -13.87
C GLU A 100 -13.43 16.58 -14.07
N GLY A 101 -12.13 16.36 -14.19
CA GLY A 101 -11.13 17.43 -14.35
C GLY A 101 -10.64 18.08 -13.06
N GLU A 102 -11.17 17.72 -11.89
CA GLU A 102 -10.72 18.21 -10.58
C GLU A 102 -10.04 17.10 -9.77
N LEU A 103 -9.19 17.51 -8.81
CA LEU A 103 -8.64 16.57 -7.83
C LEU A 103 -9.76 16.09 -6.90
N PRO A 104 -9.82 14.78 -6.58
CA PRO A 104 -10.82 14.27 -5.66
C PRO A 104 -10.76 14.96 -4.29
N SER A 105 -11.89 15.12 -3.61
CA SER A 105 -11.96 15.68 -2.24
C SER A 105 -11.20 14.85 -1.20
N THR A 106 -10.80 13.63 -1.55
CA THR A 106 -9.93 12.74 -0.78
C THR A 106 -8.44 13.00 -0.98
N PHE A 107 -8.06 13.90 -1.90
CA PHE A 107 -6.68 14.32 -2.05
C PHE A 107 -6.24 15.17 -0.85
N VAL A 108 -5.08 14.86 -0.31
CA VAL A 108 -4.45 15.59 0.79
C VAL A 108 -3.15 16.17 0.29
N ASP A 109 -3.10 17.49 0.18
CA ASP A 109 -1.92 18.19 -0.33
C ASP A 109 -0.65 17.78 0.41
N GLY A 110 0.32 17.27 -0.34
CA GLY A 110 1.63 16.89 0.17
C GLY A 110 1.66 15.65 1.06
N ARG A 111 0.58 14.86 1.15
CA ARG A 111 0.52 13.68 2.02
C ARG A 111 1.66 12.70 1.74
N ASN A 112 1.81 12.24 0.51
CA ASN A 112 2.86 11.27 0.16
C ASN A 112 4.26 11.90 0.25
N LEU A 113 4.41 13.21 -0.03
CA LEU A 113 5.67 13.92 0.21
C LEU A 113 6.09 13.84 1.67
N LEU A 114 5.20 14.18 2.58
CA LEU A 114 5.48 14.16 4.02
C LEU A 114 5.68 12.74 4.53
N PHE A 115 4.81 11.80 4.18
CA PHE A 115 4.91 10.41 4.61
C PHE A 115 6.24 9.78 4.18
N LEU A 116 6.63 9.94 2.92
CA LEU A 116 7.90 9.40 2.42
C LEU A 116 9.10 10.12 3.03
N SER A 117 9.01 11.43 3.31
CA SER A 117 10.08 12.16 3.99
C SER A 117 10.28 11.66 5.43
N PHE A 118 9.21 11.48 6.20
CA PHE A 118 9.30 10.93 7.56
C PHE A 118 9.72 9.45 7.56
N ALA A 119 9.20 8.67 6.60
CA ALA A 119 9.65 7.29 6.42
C ALA A 119 11.15 7.19 6.13
N ALA A 120 11.71 8.13 5.34
CA ALA A 120 13.14 8.17 5.06
C ALA A 120 13.97 8.49 6.32
N VAL A 121 13.52 9.45 7.14
CA VAL A 121 14.17 9.74 8.43
C VAL A 121 14.17 8.49 9.31
N LEU A 122 13.02 7.82 9.45
CA LEU A 122 12.92 6.58 10.22
C LEU A 122 13.82 5.48 9.64
N ALA A 123 13.77 5.27 8.33
CA ALA A 123 14.56 4.24 7.64
C ALA A 123 16.07 4.44 7.89
N LYS A 124 16.56 5.68 7.80
CA LYS A 124 17.96 5.99 8.11
C LYS A 124 18.32 5.65 9.55
N GLN A 125 17.47 5.98 10.54
CA GLN A 125 17.69 5.63 11.95
C GLN A 125 17.72 4.11 12.18
N LYS A 126 16.97 3.35 11.38
CA LYS A 126 16.93 1.88 11.41
C LYS A 126 18.03 1.21 10.59
N GLY A 127 18.87 1.97 9.91
CA GLY A 127 19.90 1.46 9.00
C GLY A 127 19.32 0.84 7.72
N ALA A 128 18.10 1.19 7.35
CA ALA A 128 17.44 0.77 6.12
C ALA A 128 17.61 1.85 5.04
N ARG A 129 18.02 1.45 3.84
CA ARG A 129 18.06 2.35 2.68
C ARG A 129 16.89 2.15 1.72
N HIS A 130 16.19 1.03 1.82
CA HIS A 130 15.07 0.69 0.95
C HIS A 130 13.76 1.09 1.61
N MET A 131 12.95 1.85 0.87
CA MET A 131 11.59 2.19 1.23
C MET A 131 10.63 1.65 0.19
N ILE A 132 9.50 1.12 0.62
CA ILE A 132 8.48 0.58 -0.28
C ILE A 132 7.18 1.34 -0.05
N THR A 133 6.53 1.76 -1.14
CA THR A 133 5.21 2.40 -1.09
C THR A 133 4.29 1.83 -2.17
N GLY A 134 3.00 1.77 -1.87
CA GLY A 134 1.96 1.26 -2.76
C GLY A 134 1.35 2.32 -3.67
N VAL A 135 2.06 3.40 -3.97
CA VAL A 135 1.59 4.40 -4.94
C VAL A 135 1.55 3.81 -6.35
N CYS A 136 0.58 4.26 -7.14
CA CYS A 136 0.31 3.78 -8.47
C CYS A 136 -0.14 4.94 -9.36
N GLU A 137 0.44 5.08 -10.55
CA GLU A 137 0.09 6.14 -11.51
C GLU A 137 -1.10 5.73 -12.37
N THR A 138 -1.31 4.43 -12.59
CA THR A 138 -2.39 3.89 -13.43
C THR A 138 -3.74 3.87 -12.74
N ASP A 139 -3.78 3.96 -11.41
CA ASP A 139 -5.04 4.11 -10.69
C ASP A 139 -5.64 5.49 -10.97
N PHE A 140 -6.91 5.51 -11.33
CA PHE A 140 -7.69 6.67 -11.75
C PHE A 140 -7.83 7.79 -10.69
N SER A 141 -7.11 7.73 -9.57
CA SER A 141 -7.17 8.76 -8.52
C SER A 141 -6.58 10.11 -8.96
N GLY A 142 -5.70 10.12 -9.98
CA GLY A 142 -5.13 11.36 -10.52
C GLY A 142 -4.23 12.13 -9.56
N TYR A 143 -3.85 11.55 -8.43
CA TYR A 143 -3.04 12.22 -7.42
C TYR A 143 -1.64 12.55 -7.95
N PRO A 144 -1.24 13.82 -7.97
CA PRO A 144 0.07 14.22 -8.48
C PRO A 144 1.23 13.60 -7.70
N ASP A 145 1.04 13.34 -6.40
CA ASP A 145 2.02 12.74 -5.50
C ASP A 145 2.04 11.19 -5.52
N CYS A 146 1.35 10.58 -6.50
CA CYS A 146 1.47 9.16 -6.83
C CYS A 146 2.22 8.91 -8.13
N ARG A 147 2.60 9.96 -8.87
CA ARG A 147 3.27 9.84 -10.18
C ARG A 147 4.70 9.36 -10.05
N ASP A 148 5.16 8.57 -11.01
CA ASP A 148 6.54 8.08 -11.08
C ASP A 148 7.57 9.23 -11.09
N SER A 149 7.28 10.30 -11.83
CA SER A 149 8.14 11.50 -11.87
C SER A 149 8.30 12.16 -10.50
N PHE A 150 7.21 12.22 -9.69
CA PHE A 150 7.28 12.73 -8.32
C PHE A 150 8.16 11.82 -7.44
N ILE A 151 7.95 10.51 -7.48
CA ILE A 151 8.73 9.55 -6.67
C ILE A 151 10.21 9.61 -7.01
N LYS A 152 10.58 9.67 -8.28
CA LYS A 152 11.97 9.81 -8.72
C LYS A 152 12.60 11.11 -8.24
N SER A 153 11.89 12.23 -8.38
CA SER A 153 12.35 13.53 -7.88
C SER A 153 12.54 13.53 -6.37
N LEU A 154 11.58 12.96 -5.62
CA LEU A 154 11.66 12.85 -4.17
C LEU A 154 12.83 11.97 -3.75
N ASN A 155 13.06 10.84 -4.41
CA ASN A 155 14.20 9.96 -4.11
C ASN A 155 15.53 10.72 -4.21
N VAL A 156 15.72 11.50 -5.27
CA VAL A 156 16.92 12.36 -5.43
C VAL A 156 17.01 13.40 -4.31
N THR A 157 15.89 14.06 -4.01
CA THR A 157 15.82 15.08 -2.95
C THR A 157 16.19 14.50 -1.58
N LEU A 158 15.68 13.34 -1.22
CA LEU A 158 15.98 12.65 0.03
C LEU A 158 17.45 12.24 0.11
N ASN A 159 18.02 11.73 -0.99
CA ASN A 159 19.43 11.35 -1.04
C ASN A 159 20.34 12.55 -0.82
N LEU A 160 20.06 13.67 -1.48
CA LEU A 160 20.83 14.90 -1.34
C LEU A 160 20.66 15.54 0.05
N SER A 161 19.43 15.58 0.57
CA SER A 161 19.11 16.26 1.84
C SER A 161 19.70 15.55 3.06
N MET A 162 19.87 14.22 2.98
CA MET A 162 20.30 13.42 4.11
C MET A 162 21.66 12.74 3.92
N ASP A 163 22.32 12.97 2.76
CA ASP A 163 23.56 12.29 2.37
C ASP A 163 23.49 10.79 2.63
N TYR A 164 22.44 10.16 2.08
CA TYR A 164 22.14 8.74 2.31
C TYR A 164 21.50 8.12 1.06
N PRO A 165 21.94 6.92 0.61
CA PRO A 165 21.54 6.35 -0.67
C PRO A 165 20.21 5.61 -0.59
N PHE A 166 19.12 6.33 -0.35
CA PHE A 166 17.78 5.74 -0.37
C PHE A 166 17.39 5.23 -1.75
N VAL A 167 16.60 4.16 -1.74
CA VAL A 167 15.92 3.62 -2.92
C VAL A 167 14.44 3.48 -2.60
N ILE A 168 13.59 4.24 -3.28
CA ILE A 168 12.14 4.11 -3.15
C ILE A 168 11.65 3.11 -4.18
N HIS A 169 11.07 2.01 -3.71
CA HIS A 169 10.44 0.98 -4.54
C HIS A 169 8.94 1.23 -4.63
N THR A 170 8.43 1.13 -5.84
CA THR A 170 7.00 1.29 -6.16
C THR A 170 6.51 0.09 -6.98
N PRO A 171 6.35 -1.09 -6.35
CA PRO A 171 6.04 -2.33 -7.08
C PRO A 171 4.76 -2.26 -7.91
N LEU A 172 3.84 -1.35 -7.53
CA LEU A 172 2.53 -1.20 -8.17
C LEU A 172 2.45 -0.04 -9.16
N MET A 173 3.54 0.71 -9.40
CA MET A 173 3.52 1.97 -10.14
C MET A 173 2.76 1.91 -11.47
N TRP A 174 2.92 0.82 -12.21
CA TRP A 174 2.36 0.63 -13.55
C TRP A 174 1.27 -0.43 -13.62
N LEU A 175 0.86 -0.98 -12.47
CA LEU A 175 -0.16 -2.02 -12.39
C LEU A 175 -1.56 -1.40 -12.25
N ASN A 176 -2.53 -1.90 -12.98
CA ASN A 176 -3.94 -1.64 -12.71
C ASN A 176 -4.45 -2.54 -11.56
N LYS A 177 -5.69 -2.33 -11.11
CA LYS A 177 -6.23 -3.09 -9.96
C LYS A 177 -6.35 -4.59 -10.21
N SER A 178 -6.58 -5.03 -11.42
CA SER A 178 -6.58 -6.46 -11.78
C SER A 178 -5.18 -7.05 -11.65
N GLU A 179 -4.17 -6.35 -12.15
CA GLU A 179 -2.76 -6.76 -12.06
C GLU A 179 -2.25 -6.70 -10.61
N THR A 180 -2.76 -5.77 -9.78
CA THR A 180 -2.46 -5.74 -8.35
C THR A 180 -3.00 -7.00 -7.65
N TRP A 181 -4.19 -7.49 -8.01
CA TRP A 181 -4.73 -8.76 -7.53
C TRP A 181 -3.92 -9.96 -8.02
N GLN A 182 -3.51 -9.95 -9.29
CA GLN A 182 -2.62 -10.98 -9.84
C GLN A 182 -1.31 -11.03 -9.06
N MET A 183 -0.69 -9.88 -8.79
CA MET A 183 0.53 -9.82 -7.99
C MET A 183 0.33 -10.38 -6.57
N ALA A 184 -0.79 -10.08 -5.92
CA ALA A 184 -1.11 -10.64 -4.62
C ALA A 184 -1.22 -12.18 -4.67
N ASP A 185 -1.76 -12.75 -5.75
CA ASP A 185 -1.86 -14.19 -5.95
C ASP A 185 -0.48 -14.83 -6.22
N GLU A 186 0.35 -14.22 -7.06
CA GLU A 186 1.73 -14.64 -7.32
C GLU A 186 2.64 -14.59 -6.07
N LEU A 187 2.25 -13.77 -5.10
CA LEU A 187 2.88 -13.68 -3.78
C LEU A 187 2.26 -14.64 -2.74
N GLU A 188 1.34 -15.52 -3.16
CA GLU A 188 0.59 -16.44 -2.29
C GLU A 188 -0.20 -15.70 -1.18
N ALA A 189 -0.58 -14.46 -1.43
CA ALA A 189 -1.23 -13.56 -0.47
C ALA A 189 -2.68 -13.20 -0.84
N PHE A 190 -3.25 -13.76 -1.92
CA PHE A 190 -4.55 -13.37 -2.45
C PHE A 190 -5.66 -13.36 -1.40
N GLU A 191 -5.90 -14.50 -0.73
CA GLU A 191 -6.96 -14.60 0.28
C GLU A 191 -6.68 -13.72 1.51
N PHE A 192 -5.42 -13.58 1.89
CA PHE A 192 -5.02 -12.70 2.98
C PHE A 192 -5.35 -11.24 2.64
N VAL A 193 -4.90 -10.76 1.48
CA VAL A 193 -5.16 -9.39 1.00
C VAL A 193 -6.67 -9.17 0.85
N ARG A 194 -7.40 -10.15 0.32
CA ARG A 194 -8.84 -10.05 0.13
C ARG A 194 -9.60 -9.89 1.46
N THR A 195 -9.26 -10.69 2.47
CA THR A 195 -10.10 -10.84 3.67
C THR A 195 -9.63 -10.00 4.86
N ARG A 196 -8.34 -9.58 4.91
CA ARG A 196 -7.73 -8.93 6.08
C ARG A 196 -7.53 -7.43 5.93
N THR A 197 -7.58 -6.90 4.69
CA THR A 197 -7.25 -5.50 4.44
C THR A 197 -8.46 -4.57 4.55
N LEU A 198 -8.19 -3.31 4.89
CA LEU A 198 -9.17 -2.24 4.95
C LEU A 198 -8.88 -1.19 3.86
N THR A 199 -9.63 -1.23 2.77
CA THR A 199 -9.57 -0.25 1.67
C THR A 199 -10.81 0.65 1.65
N CYS A 200 -11.86 0.22 2.34
CA CYS A 200 -13.17 0.87 2.37
C CYS A 200 -13.15 2.18 3.15
N TYR A 201 -13.60 3.29 2.54
CA TYR A 201 -13.72 4.58 3.22
C TYR A 201 -14.75 4.60 4.36
N ASN A 202 -15.63 3.59 4.43
CA ASN A 202 -16.62 3.42 5.50
C ASN A 202 -16.18 2.41 6.60
N GLY A 203 -14.90 2.02 6.62
CA GLY A 203 -14.36 1.16 7.66
C GLY A 203 -14.72 -0.33 7.57
N VAL A 204 -15.23 -0.81 6.43
CA VAL A 204 -15.59 -2.24 6.26
C VAL A 204 -14.40 -3.03 5.75
N ILE A 205 -13.92 -4.01 6.53
CA ILE A 205 -12.80 -4.89 6.20
C ILE A 205 -13.18 -5.86 5.07
N GLY A 206 -12.19 -6.34 4.33
CA GLY A 206 -12.36 -7.35 3.30
C GLY A 206 -12.95 -6.76 2.01
N ASP A 207 -14.07 -7.30 1.54
CA ASP A 207 -14.70 -6.88 0.29
C ASP A 207 -15.33 -5.47 0.38
N GLY A 208 -15.37 -4.88 1.58
CA GLY A 208 -15.79 -3.50 1.80
C GLY A 208 -17.30 -3.30 1.76
N CYS A 209 -17.76 -2.02 1.76
CA CYS A 209 -19.20 -1.69 1.70
C CYS A 209 -19.79 -1.85 0.30
N GLY A 210 -18.99 -1.92 -0.73
CA GLY A 210 -19.40 -2.03 -2.13
C GLY A 210 -19.87 -0.73 -2.79
N GLU A 211 -20.03 0.36 -2.06
CA GLU A 211 -20.64 1.61 -2.54
C GLU A 211 -19.63 2.74 -2.72
N CYS A 212 -18.65 2.85 -1.82
CA CYS A 212 -17.65 3.92 -1.90
C CYS A 212 -16.72 3.72 -3.12
N PRO A 213 -16.10 4.81 -3.63
CA PRO A 213 -15.23 4.74 -4.82
C PRO A 213 -14.11 3.70 -4.69
N ALA A 214 -13.48 3.60 -3.52
CA ALA A 214 -12.41 2.63 -3.27
C ALA A 214 -12.92 1.18 -3.37
N CYS A 215 -14.12 0.87 -2.85
CA CYS A 215 -14.71 -0.45 -2.95
C CYS A 215 -15.11 -0.80 -4.39
N LYS A 216 -15.65 0.16 -5.14
CA LYS A 216 -16.01 -0.06 -6.56
C LYS A 216 -14.78 -0.38 -7.39
N LEU A 217 -13.70 0.40 -7.23
CA LEU A 217 -12.44 0.19 -7.94
C LEU A 217 -11.81 -1.17 -7.58
N ARG A 218 -11.75 -1.49 -6.29
CA ARG A 218 -11.23 -2.77 -5.78
C ARG A 218 -12.01 -3.96 -6.34
N ARG A 219 -13.36 -3.88 -6.32
CA ARG A 219 -14.24 -4.93 -6.83
C ARG A 219 -14.08 -5.13 -8.34
N ALA A 220 -14.10 -4.05 -9.13
CA ALA A 220 -13.93 -4.13 -10.58
C ALA A 220 -12.60 -4.81 -10.95
N GLY A 221 -11.50 -4.47 -10.25
CA GLY A 221 -10.21 -5.14 -10.45
C GLY A 221 -10.23 -6.61 -10.06
N LEU A 222 -10.93 -6.97 -8.97
CA LEU A 222 -11.08 -8.36 -8.54
C LEU A 222 -11.86 -9.20 -9.56
N GLU A 223 -13.00 -8.70 -10.01
CA GLU A 223 -13.85 -9.37 -11.01
C GLU A 223 -13.08 -9.60 -12.33
N GLN A 224 -12.35 -8.58 -12.80
CA GLN A 224 -11.51 -8.69 -13.98
C GLN A 224 -10.41 -9.74 -13.79
N TYR A 225 -9.72 -9.76 -12.65
CA TYR A 225 -8.70 -10.74 -12.35
C TYR A 225 -9.27 -12.17 -12.32
N LEU A 226 -10.39 -12.39 -11.62
CA LEU A 226 -11.01 -13.71 -11.52
C LEU A 226 -11.50 -14.24 -12.87
N ALA A 227 -11.99 -13.38 -13.76
CA ALA A 227 -12.39 -13.76 -15.12
C ALA A 227 -11.18 -14.28 -15.94
N VAL A 228 -10.02 -13.61 -15.86
CA VAL A 228 -8.79 -14.04 -16.53
C VAL A 228 -8.27 -15.36 -15.93
N ARG A 229 -8.24 -15.46 -14.59
CA ARG A 229 -7.80 -16.66 -13.88
C ARG A 229 -8.65 -17.88 -14.22
N GLY A 230 -9.98 -17.72 -14.29
CA GLY A 230 -10.93 -18.78 -14.65
C GLY A 230 -10.73 -19.27 -16.10
N ALA A 231 -10.49 -18.35 -17.03
CA ALA A 231 -10.21 -18.71 -18.44
C ALA A 231 -8.89 -19.49 -18.59
N SER A 232 -7.85 -19.14 -17.81
CA SER A 232 -6.57 -19.84 -17.84
C SER A 232 -6.64 -21.26 -17.29
N SER A 233 -7.54 -21.54 -16.35
CA SER A 233 -7.75 -22.87 -15.78
C SER A 233 -8.51 -23.81 -16.73
N GLN A 234 -9.39 -23.30 -17.58
CA GLN A 234 -10.15 -24.09 -18.56
C GLN A 234 -9.31 -24.47 -19.80
N GLY A 235 -8.32 -23.65 -20.17
CA GLY A 235 -7.46 -23.93 -21.32
C GLY A 235 -6.41 -25.04 -21.09
N VAL A 236 -6.23 -25.51 -19.86
CA VAL A 236 -5.30 -26.61 -19.53
C VAL A 236 -5.99 -27.98 -19.58
N GLU A 237 -7.31 -28.04 -19.45
CA GLU A 237 -8.07 -29.30 -19.49
C GLU A 237 -8.37 -29.78 -20.92
N ASP A 238 -8.30 -28.90 -21.95
CA ASP A 238 -8.60 -29.25 -23.34
C ASP A 238 -7.38 -29.83 -24.13
N HIS A 239 -6.22 -30.01 -23.49
CA HIS A 239 -5.00 -30.56 -24.12
C HIS A 239 -4.41 -31.75 -23.36
N ALA A 240 -5.21 -32.50 -22.60
CA ALA A 240 -4.80 -33.73 -21.92
C ALA A 240 -5.43 -34.98 -22.55
#